data_b73ec5a4fd5cdce6cb68e716b8e73265
#
_entry.id   b73ec5a4fd5cdce6cb68e716b8e73265
#
_cell.length_a   1.000
_cell.length_b   1.000
_cell.length_c   1.000
_cell.angle_alpha   90.00
_cell.angle_beta   90.00
_cell.angle_gamma   90.00
#
_symmetry.space_group_name_H-M   'P 1'
#
loop_
_entity.id
_entity.type
_entity.pdbx_description
1 polymer ?
#
loop_
_entity_poly.entity_id
_entity_poly.type
_entity_poly.pdbx_seq_one_letter_code
_entity_poly.pdbx_strand_id
1 'polypeptide(L)'
;MIPLAVVVHAGKTFGGGLEELRSTLADAGYDKPVWYEVAKSRKAHQAVRKAVKNGAKLLFVWGGDGMVQRCIDALSGHDVALAILPAGTGNLLATELGIPKNIARAVKIGLEGIRRRFDAGVVNGERFAVMTGTGLDAIMIHDTSRGAKDKLGRLAYLRGAVEAMRSRSVQTSIRLDGELWFKGKASCVLVGNIGKVTGGIEVFDDASPSDGVLNIGVVSTKNVEEWIRVFLSIALRRRGRSKLLERASARKIVVKLRQKRRYEVDGGLRPRTKKLRIRIHPRAITICVPR
;
A
#
# COMPACT_ATOMS: atom_id res chain seq x y z
N MET A 1 -12.23 -29.75 0.25
CA MET A 1 -11.98 -28.37 0.77
C MET A 1 -10.64 -27.86 0.25
N ILE A 2 -10.50 -26.55 0.00
CA ILE A 2 -9.24 -25.94 -0.46
C ILE A 2 -8.26 -25.91 0.72
N PRO A 3 -6.99 -26.32 0.57
CA PRO A 3 -5.98 -26.18 1.62
C PRO A 3 -5.80 -24.72 2.02
N LEU A 4 -6.19 -24.37 3.25
CA LEU A 4 -6.32 -23.01 3.76
C LEU A 4 -5.34 -22.77 4.89
N ALA A 5 -4.66 -21.62 4.88
CA ALA A 5 -3.87 -21.13 5.98
C ALA A 5 -4.30 -19.70 6.38
N VAL A 6 -4.13 -19.36 7.64
CA VAL A 6 -4.41 -18.03 8.20
C VAL A 6 -3.15 -17.44 8.80
N VAL A 7 -2.80 -16.22 8.40
CA VAL A 7 -1.66 -15.49 8.97
C VAL A 7 -2.19 -14.21 9.61
N VAL A 8 -2.04 -14.09 10.93
CA VAL A 8 -2.61 -13.02 11.73
C VAL A 8 -1.55 -12.16 12.38
N HIS A 9 -1.82 -10.85 12.46
CA HIS A 9 -1.03 -9.92 13.24
C HIS A 9 -1.62 -9.83 14.66
N ALA A 10 -0.92 -10.35 15.67
CA ALA A 10 -1.37 -10.42 17.07
C ALA A 10 -1.85 -9.07 17.66
N GLY A 11 -1.20 -7.97 17.30
CA GLY A 11 -1.52 -6.63 17.81
C GLY A 11 -2.62 -5.90 17.02
N LYS A 12 -3.41 -6.58 16.19
CA LYS A 12 -4.50 -5.97 15.42
C LYS A 12 -5.80 -6.66 15.72
N THR A 13 -6.86 -5.86 15.90
CA THR A 13 -8.21 -6.38 16.14
C THR A 13 -9.27 -5.50 15.49
N PHE A 14 -10.40 -6.10 15.12
CA PHE A 14 -11.66 -5.44 14.75
C PHE A 14 -12.80 -6.45 14.89
N GLY A 15 -14.05 -5.98 14.94
CA GLY A 15 -15.20 -6.84 15.20
C GLY A 15 -15.02 -7.63 16.50
N GLY A 16 -15.48 -8.86 16.56
CA GLY A 16 -15.28 -9.81 17.66
C GLY A 16 -13.88 -10.45 17.71
N GLY A 17 -12.92 -9.94 16.92
CA GLY A 17 -11.53 -10.37 16.99
C GLY A 17 -11.25 -11.73 16.34
N LEU A 18 -10.21 -12.38 16.84
CA LEU A 18 -9.79 -13.67 16.27
C LEU A 18 -10.73 -14.81 16.64
N GLU A 19 -11.53 -14.65 17.69
CA GLU A 19 -12.55 -15.65 18.08
C GLU A 19 -13.68 -15.66 17.07
N GLU A 20 -14.22 -14.49 16.68
CA GLU A 20 -15.21 -14.38 15.60
C GLU A 20 -14.65 -14.94 14.29
N LEU A 21 -13.38 -14.68 13.97
CA LEU A 21 -12.78 -15.24 12.77
C LEU A 21 -12.72 -16.75 12.82
N ARG A 22 -12.37 -17.35 13.97
CA ARG A 22 -12.31 -18.81 14.14
C ARG A 22 -13.69 -19.45 13.98
N SER A 23 -14.71 -18.90 14.66
CA SER A 23 -16.07 -19.41 14.55
C SER A 23 -16.61 -19.27 13.12
N THR A 24 -16.40 -18.11 12.48
CA THR A 24 -16.82 -17.89 11.08
C THR A 24 -16.17 -18.87 10.11
N LEU A 25 -14.91 -19.24 10.31
CA LEU A 25 -14.25 -20.27 9.49
C LEU A 25 -14.76 -21.66 9.79
N ALA A 26 -15.03 -21.98 11.06
CA ALA A 26 -15.61 -23.27 11.46
C ALA A 26 -17.01 -23.45 10.87
N ASP A 27 -17.88 -22.43 10.94
CA ASP A 27 -19.21 -22.41 10.33
C ASP A 27 -19.15 -22.64 8.81
N ALA A 28 -18.06 -22.24 8.18
CA ALA A 28 -17.78 -22.48 6.76
C ALA A 28 -17.11 -23.84 6.48
N GLY A 29 -16.99 -24.71 7.48
CA GLY A 29 -16.41 -26.06 7.38
C GLY A 29 -14.88 -26.12 7.58
N TYR A 30 -14.25 -25.03 8.02
CA TYR A 30 -12.80 -24.98 8.31
C TYR A 30 -12.54 -24.93 9.82
N ASP A 31 -12.80 -26.04 10.53
CA ASP A 31 -12.67 -26.11 12.00
C ASP A 31 -11.22 -25.92 12.50
N LYS A 32 -10.24 -26.43 11.76
CA LYS A 32 -8.81 -26.41 12.15
C LYS A 32 -7.90 -25.98 11.01
N PRO A 33 -8.04 -24.73 10.51
CA PRO A 33 -7.12 -24.23 9.49
C PRO A 33 -5.70 -24.10 10.05
N VAL A 34 -4.69 -24.21 9.21
CA VAL A 34 -3.31 -23.94 9.62
C VAL A 34 -3.17 -22.47 10.00
N TRP A 35 -2.74 -22.20 11.23
CA TRP A 35 -2.75 -20.86 11.82
C TRP A 35 -1.36 -20.39 12.18
N TYR A 36 -1.00 -19.18 11.73
CA TYR A 36 0.26 -18.52 12.03
C TYR A 36 -0.01 -17.15 12.64
N GLU A 37 0.47 -16.96 13.86
CA GLU A 37 0.37 -15.68 14.53
C GLU A 37 1.74 -14.97 14.56
N VAL A 38 1.77 -13.68 14.21
CA VAL A 38 3.00 -12.89 14.21
C VAL A 38 2.80 -11.59 14.97
N ALA A 39 3.74 -11.29 15.86
CA ALA A 39 3.73 -10.06 16.65
C ALA A 39 4.08 -8.81 15.83
N LYS A 40 4.75 -8.96 14.70
CA LYS A 40 5.20 -7.86 13.84
C LYS A 40 5.07 -8.26 12.37
N SER A 41 4.56 -7.36 11.52
CA SER A 41 4.35 -7.61 10.08
C SER A 41 5.60 -8.13 9.35
N ARG A 42 6.81 -7.72 9.77
CA ARG A 42 8.07 -8.22 9.20
C ARG A 42 8.27 -9.74 9.33
N LYS A 43 7.58 -10.38 10.27
CA LYS A 43 7.62 -11.84 10.47
C LYS A 43 6.66 -12.59 9.52
N ALA A 44 5.76 -11.90 8.83
CA ALA A 44 4.78 -12.50 7.93
C ALA A 44 5.44 -13.32 6.81
N HIS A 45 6.57 -12.88 6.26
CA HIS A 45 7.30 -13.64 5.24
C HIS A 45 7.58 -15.10 5.63
N GLN A 46 8.01 -15.32 6.87
CA GLN A 46 8.31 -16.68 7.35
C GLN A 46 7.04 -17.52 7.50
N ALA A 47 5.96 -16.90 8.03
CA ALA A 47 4.66 -17.55 8.16
C ALA A 47 4.09 -17.95 6.81
N VAL A 48 4.10 -17.05 5.84
CA VAL A 48 3.64 -17.29 4.48
C VAL A 48 4.44 -18.40 3.80
N ARG A 49 5.78 -18.37 3.87
CA ARG A 49 6.63 -19.43 3.30
C ARG A 49 6.33 -20.81 3.92
N LYS A 50 6.07 -20.88 5.23
CA LYS A 50 5.65 -22.12 5.89
C LYS A 50 4.29 -22.57 5.37
N ALA A 51 3.31 -21.66 5.25
CA ALA A 51 2.00 -21.97 4.71
C ALA A 51 2.08 -22.52 3.27
N VAL A 52 2.87 -21.88 2.41
CA VAL A 52 3.10 -22.34 1.03
C VAL A 52 3.76 -23.71 1.01
N LYS A 53 4.82 -23.92 1.82
CA LYS A 53 5.51 -25.22 1.93
C LYS A 53 4.57 -26.34 2.39
N ASN A 54 3.62 -25.99 3.26
CA ASN A 54 2.60 -26.92 3.76
C ASN A 54 1.40 -27.08 2.80
N GLY A 55 1.52 -26.62 1.56
CA GLY A 55 0.55 -26.85 0.49
C GLY A 55 -0.67 -25.93 0.49
N ALA A 56 -0.64 -24.80 1.23
CA ALA A 56 -1.75 -23.85 1.21
C ALA A 56 -2.02 -23.35 -0.20
N LYS A 57 -3.30 -23.34 -0.62
CA LYS A 57 -3.80 -22.78 -1.88
C LYS A 57 -4.62 -21.50 -1.67
N LEU A 58 -5.02 -21.25 -0.44
CA LEU A 58 -5.70 -20.04 -0.01
C LEU A 58 -5.05 -19.54 1.29
N LEU A 59 -4.66 -18.27 1.31
CA LEU A 59 -4.09 -17.62 2.49
C LEU A 59 -4.98 -16.48 2.93
N PHE A 60 -5.55 -16.56 4.12
CA PHE A 60 -6.17 -15.44 4.79
C PHE A 60 -5.12 -14.60 5.51
N VAL A 61 -5.13 -13.29 5.32
CA VAL A 61 -4.27 -12.35 6.03
C VAL A 61 -5.10 -11.42 6.91
N TRP A 62 -4.90 -11.49 8.22
CA TRP A 62 -5.48 -10.60 9.20
C TRP A 62 -4.48 -9.51 9.56
N GLY A 63 -4.72 -8.28 9.10
CA GLY A 63 -3.82 -7.16 9.38
C GLY A 63 -4.15 -5.88 8.61
N GLY A 64 -3.29 -4.87 8.74
CA GLY A 64 -3.34 -3.67 7.94
C GLY A 64 -2.41 -3.75 6.71
N ASP A 65 -2.29 -2.64 5.97
CA ASP A 65 -1.57 -2.55 4.69
C ASP A 65 -0.15 -3.13 4.75
N GLY A 66 0.63 -2.83 5.80
CA GLY A 66 1.98 -3.37 5.93
C GLY A 66 2.03 -4.89 6.16
N MET A 67 0.97 -5.50 6.70
CA MET A 67 0.87 -6.96 6.82
C MET A 67 0.51 -7.58 5.48
N VAL A 68 -0.46 -7.00 4.79
CA VAL A 68 -0.90 -7.40 3.45
C VAL A 68 0.27 -7.30 2.47
N GLN A 69 1.02 -6.21 2.47
CA GLN A 69 2.20 -5.99 1.64
C GLN A 69 3.24 -7.12 1.82
N ARG A 70 3.54 -7.48 3.08
CA ARG A 70 4.50 -8.57 3.37
C ARG A 70 4.00 -9.93 2.89
N CYS A 71 2.70 -10.19 2.97
CA CYS A 71 2.11 -11.40 2.43
C CYS A 71 2.19 -11.42 0.89
N ILE A 72 1.87 -10.32 0.22
CA ILE A 72 1.98 -10.18 -1.24
C ILE A 72 3.43 -10.41 -1.70
N ASP A 73 4.40 -9.77 -1.02
CA ASP A 73 5.81 -9.93 -1.36
C ASP A 73 6.27 -11.40 -1.23
N ALA A 74 5.80 -12.10 -0.19
CA ALA A 74 6.13 -13.51 0.05
C ALA A 74 5.40 -14.49 -0.87
N LEU A 75 4.16 -14.17 -1.29
CA LEU A 75 3.34 -15.03 -2.16
C LEU A 75 3.65 -14.88 -3.64
N SER A 76 4.31 -13.80 -4.04
CA SER A 76 4.55 -13.54 -5.47
C SER A 76 5.34 -14.68 -6.12
N GLY A 77 4.81 -15.18 -7.23
CA GLY A 77 5.35 -16.34 -7.95
C GLY A 77 4.82 -17.70 -7.44
N HIS A 78 3.99 -17.71 -6.41
CA HIS A 78 3.32 -18.92 -5.93
C HIS A 78 1.86 -18.95 -6.36
N ASP A 79 1.36 -20.16 -6.63
CA ASP A 79 -0.06 -20.40 -6.96
C ASP A 79 -0.91 -20.52 -5.69
N VAL A 80 -1.02 -19.41 -4.97
CA VAL A 80 -1.78 -19.26 -3.73
C VAL A 80 -2.61 -17.99 -3.82
N ALA A 81 -3.92 -18.08 -3.60
CA ALA A 81 -4.79 -16.92 -3.55
C ALA A 81 -4.71 -16.23 -2.18
N LEU A 82 -4.73 -14.91 -2.18
CA LEU A 82 -4.74 -14.10 -0.96
C LEU A 82 -6.15 -13.59 -0.67
N ALA A 83 -6.65 -13.86 0.52
CA ALA A 83 -7.89 -13.30 1.07
C ALA A 83 -7.55 -12.29 2.18
N ILE A 84 -8.03 -11.06 2.07
CA ILE A 84 -7.69 -9.98 2.98
C ILE A 84 -8.77 -9.81 4.05
N LEU A 85 -8.36 -9.83 5.32
CA LEU A 85 -9.18 -9.52 6.49
C LEU A 85 -8.68 -8.18 7.05
N PRO A 86 -9.32 -7.04 6.72
CA PRO A 86 -8.78 -5.70 6.91
C PRO A 86 -8.83 -5.24 8.37
N ALA A 87 -7.82 -5.58 9.17
CA ALA A 87 -7.68 -5.26 10.59
C ALA A 87 -6.80 -4.02 10.87
N GLY A 88 -6.43 -3.27 9.85
CA GLY A 88 -5.66 -2.03 9.99
C GLY A 88 -6.52 -0.78 10.11
N THR A 89 -5.84 0.38 10.11
CA THR A 89 -6.48 1.69 10.10
C THR A 89 -6.78 2.15 8.67
N GLY A 90 -5.81 2.07 7.75
CA GLY A 90 -5.95 2.51 6.36
C GLY A 90 -6.66 1.46 5.50
N ASN A 91 -6.13 0.25 5.46
CA ASN A 91 -6.62 -0.86 4.63
C ASN A 91 -6.86 -0.45 3.17
N LEU A 92 -5.90 0.31 2.61
CA LEU A 92 -6.04 0.98 1.32
C LEU A 92 -6.33 -0.02 0.19
N LEU A 93 -5.54 -1.10 0.13
CA LEU A 93 -5.75 -2.13 -0.88
C LEU A 93 -7.11 -2.82 -0.73
N ALA A 94 -7.50 -3.17 0.50
CA ALA A 94 -8.81 -3.80 0.74
C ALA A 94 -9.96 -2.88 0.34
N THR A 95 -9.87 -1.59 0.67
CA THR A 95 -10.86 -0.57 0.30
C THR A 95 -10.96 -0.42 -1.22
N GLU A 96 -9.82 -0.35 -1.92
CA GLU A 96 -9.78 -0.25 -3.38
C GLU A 96 -10.42 -1.47 -4.06
N LEU A 97 -10.21 -2.65 -3.48
CA LEU A 97 -10.76 -3.90 -3.99
C LEU A 97 -12.20 -4.19 -3.53
N GLY A 98 -12.85 -3.26 -2.83
CA GLY A 98 -14.22 -3.43 -2.33
C GLY A 98 -14.36 -4.46 -1.21
N ILE A 99 -13.28 -4.80 -0.51
CA ILE A 99 -13.30 -5.77 0.60
C ILE A 99 -13.72 -5.05 1.88
N PRO A 100 -14.88 -5.38 2.47
CA PRO A 100 -15.41 -4.66 3.61
C PRO A 100 -14.66 -4.98 4.91
N LYS A 101 -14.66 -4.03 5.85
CA LYS A 101 -14.16 -4.24 7.21
C LYS A 101 -15.24 -4.94 8.07
N ASN A 102 -15.58 -6.17 7.67
CA ASN A 102 -16.53 -7.05 8.34
C ASN A 102 -16.02 -8.49 8.18
N ILE A 103 -15.89 -9.23 9.27
CA ILE A 103 -15.23 -10.54 9.31
C ILE A 103 -15.99 -11.54 8.44
N ALA A 104 -17.28 -11.73 8.67
CA ALA A 104 -18.09 -12.72 7.95
C ALA A 104 -18.11 -12.45 6.44
N ARG A 105 -18.29 -11.18 6.02
CA ARG A 105 -18.25 -10.81 4.60
C ARG A 105 -16.87 -11.01 3.98
N ALA A 106 -15.78 -10.64 4.69
CA ALA A 106 -14.43 -10.79 4.18
C ALA A 106 -14.03 -12.29 4.08
N VAL A 107 -14.46 -13.13 5.03
CA VAL A 107 -14.30 -14.59 4.96
C VAL A 107 -15.06 -15.14 3.76
N LYS A 108 -16.33 -14.75 3.57
CA LYS A 108 -17.13 -15.17 2.42
C LYS A 108 -16.46 -14.80 1.09
N ILE A 109 -15.91 -13.57 0.97
CA ILE A 109 -15.14 -13.16 -0.21
C ILE A 109 -13.92 -14.06 -0.41
N GLY A 110 -13.20 -14.39 0.66
CA GLY A 110 -12.05 -15.29 0.59
C GLY A 110 -12.39 -16.70 0.11
N LEU A 111 -13.54 -17.22 0.50
CA LEU A 111 -13.98 -18.59 0.16
C LEU A 111 -14.68 -18.66 -1.20
N GLU A 112 -15.61 -17.74 -1.46
CA GLU A 112 -16.55 -17.79 -2.58
C GLU A 112 -16.35 -16.69 -3.63
N GLY A 113 -15.53 -15.68 -3.34
CA GLY A 113 -15.26 -14.55 -4.23
C GLY A 113 -14.49 -14.93 -5.49
N ILE A 114 -14.35 -13.94 -6.39
CA ILE A 114 -13.60 -14.11 -7.64
C ILE A 114 -12.10 -14.06 -7.32
N ARG A 115 -11.35 -15.00 -7.89
CA ARG A 115 -9.87 -14.99 -7.86
C ARG A 115 -9.34 -14.18 -9.02
N ARG A 116 -8.96 -12.94 -8.74
CA ARG A 116 -8.48 -12.01 -9.75
C ARG A 116 -6.97 -11.79 -9.61
N ARG A 117 -6.27 -11.77 -10.75
CA ARG A 117 -4.84 -11.46 -10.77
C ARG A 117 -4.62 -9.95 -10.81
N PHE A 118 -3.73 -9.50 -9.94
CA PHE A 118 -3.34 -8.10 -9.81
C PHE A 118 -1.84 -7.91 -10.02
N ASP A 119 -1.51 -6.74 -10.48
CA ASP A 119 -0.14 -6.30 -10.63
C ASP A 119 0.44 -5.89 -9.25
N ALA A 120 1.75 -5.94 -9.14
CA ALA A 120 2.48 -5.38 -8.00
C ALA A 120 3.66 -4.54 -8.51
N GLY A 121 3.90 -3.42 -7.89
CA GLY A 121 5.14 -2.69 -8.11
C GLY A 121 6.31 -3.37 -7.39
N VAL A 122 7.51 -3.21 -7.90
CA VAL A 122 8.74 -3.65 -7.25
C VAL A 122 9.68 -2.46 -7.12
N VAL A 123 10.08 -2.09 -5.91
CA VAL A 123 11.05 -1.03 -5.63
C VAL A 123 12.28 -1.61 -4.95
N ASN A 124 13.46 -1.46 -5.57
CA ASN A 124 14.73 -1.97 -5.04
C ASN A 124 14.67 -3.45 -4.56
N GLY A 125 13.88 -4.27 -5.24
CA GLY A 125 13.71 -5.70 -4.94
C GLY A 125 12.55 -6.05 -4.02
N GLU A 126 11.89 -5.09 -3.37
CA GLU A 126 10.72 -5.29 -2.51
C GLU A 126 9.43 -4.94 -3.24
N ARG A 127 8.39 -5.77 -3.11
CA ARG A 127 7.09 -5.55 -3.76
C ARG A 127 6.19 -4.64 -2.95
N PHE A 128 5.36 -3.87 -3.66
CA PHE A 128 4.29 -3.06 -3.09
C PHE A 128 3.01 -3.24 -3.90
N ALA A 129 1.89 -3.15 -3.22
CA ALA A 129 0.57 -3.26 -3.84
C ALA A 129 -0.13 -1.91 -4.00
N VAL A 130 0.20 -0.96 -3.14
CA VAL A 130 -0.44 0.36 -3.06
C VAL A 130 0.47 1.42 -3.67
N MET A 131 1.57 1.75 -2.99
CA MET A 131 2.45 2.83 -3.42
C MET A 131 3.85 2.75 -2.82
N THR A 132 4.77 3.46 -3.46
CA THR A 132 6.12 3.73 -2.95
C THR A 132 6.53 5.16 -3.29
N GLY A 133 7.49 5.70 -2.59
CA GLY A 133 7.99 7.04 -2.91
C GLY A 133 8.95 7.62 -1.90
N THR A 134 9.34 8.87 -2.10
CA THR A 134 10.22 9.61 -1.21
C THR A 134 9.73 11.04 -1.03
N GLY A 135 10.00 11.64 0.14
CA GLY A 135 9.45 12.96 0.50
C GLY A 135 8.00 12.87 0.95
N LEU A 136 7.51 11.67 1.23
CA LEU A 136 6.16 11.37 1.72
C LEU A 136 6.05 11.45 3.24
N ASP A 137 7.14 11.76 3.93
CA ASP A 137 7.15 11.93 5.39
C ASP A 137 6.02 12.87 5.85
N ALA A 138 5.58 13.76 4.94
CA ALA A 138 4.45 14.67 5.10
C ALA A 138 3.08 14.01 5.04
N ILE A 139 2.93 13.04 4.17
CA ILE A 139 1.63 12.43 3.86
C ILE A 139 1.36 11.29 4.85
N MET A 140 2.41 10.76 5.47
CA MET A 140 2.36 9.54 6.29
C MET A 140 2.29 9.74 7.80
N ILE A 141 2.23 10.95 8.31
CA ILE A 141 2.09 11.24 9.75
C ILE A 141 0.80 10.64 10.36
N HIS A 142 -0.03 10.04 9.53
CA HIS A 142 -1.31 9.47 9.94
C HIS A 142 -1.23 8.27 10.88
N ASP A 143 -0.09 7.59 11.01
CA ASP A 143 -0.06 6.30 11.72
C ASP A 143 0.53 6.37 13.14
N THR A 144 0.99 7.53 13.60
CA THR A 144 1.64 7.65 14.92
C THR A 144 0.73 8.15 16.05
N SER A 145 -0.45 8.65 15.76
CA SER A 145 -1.41 9.10 16.80
C SER A 145 -2.45 8.03 17.15
N ARG A 146 -2.00 6.92 17.72
CA ARG A 146 -2.88 5.98 18.42
C ARG A 146 -3.40 6.64 19.70
N GLY A 147 -4.52 7.36 19.60
CA GLY A 147 -5.19 7.81 20.81
C GLY A 147 -5.83 9.20 20.82
N ALA A 148 -5.62 10.04 19.82
CA ALA A 148 -6.24 11.36 19.81
C ALA A 148 -7.55 11.36 19.02
N LYS A 149 -8.64 10.99 19.68
CA LYS A 149 -10.02 11.14 19.16
C LYS A 149 -10.55 12.58 19.27
N ASP A 150 -9.76 13.53 19.74
CA ASP A 150 -10.18 14.89 20.06
C ASP A 150 -9.68 15.94 19.07
N LYS A 151 -10.28 17.15 19.14
CA LYS A 151 -9.96 18.33 18.32
C LYS A 151 -8.45 18.68 18.30
N LEU A 152 -7.69 18.33 19.36
CA LEU A 152 -6.23 18.44 19.42
C LEU A 152 -5.50 17.53 18.40
N GLY A 153 -6.05 16.38 18.07
CA GLY A 153 -5.47 15.47 17.06
C GLY A 153 -5.44 16.07 15.65
N ARG A 154 -6.45 16.90 15.31
CA ARG A 154 -6.48 17.63 14.02
C ARG A 154 -5.40 18.71 13.93
N LEU A 155 -5.11 19.39 15.03
CA LEU A 155 -4.04 20.40 15.09
C LEU A 155 -2.64 19.78 15.07
N ALA A 156 -2.46 18.63 15.73
CA ALA A 156 -1.22 17.86 15.64
C ALA A 156 -0.97 17.33 14.22
N TYR A 157 -2.03 16.93 13.50
CA TYR A 157 -2.01 16.54 12.10
C TYR A 157 -1.59 17.72 11.20
N LEU A 158 -2.15 18.91 11.38
CA LEU A 158 -1.76 20.10 10.65
C LEU A 158 -0.30 20.49 10.90
N ARG A 159 0.17 20.39 12.16
CA ARG A 159 1.59 20.64 12.49
C ARG A 159 2.52 19.66 11.80
N GLY A 160 2.22 18.38 11.84
CA GLY A 160 2.99 17.36 11.18
C GLY A 160 3.02 17.53 9.67
N ALA A 161 1.88 17.84 9.05
CA ALA A 161 1.79 18.16 7.63
C ALA A 161 2.64 19.38 7.27
N VAL A 162 2.60 20.45 8.08
CA VAL A 162 3.42 21.66 7.89
C VAL A 162 4.92 21.36 8.06
N GLU A 163 5.31 20.54 9.03
CA GLU A 163 6.72 20.18 9.25
C GLU A 163 7.28 19.34 8.11
N ALA A 164 6.48 18.51 7.56
CA ALA A 164 6.82 17.68 6.41
C ALA A 164 6.79 18.47 5.09
N MET A 165 5.93 19.48 4.95
CA MET A 165 5.96 20.47 3.88
C MET A 165 7.25 21.30 3.90
N ARG A 166 7.93 21.41 5.04
CA ARG A 166 9.29 21.99 5.17
C ARG A 166 10.38 21.04 4.68
N SER A 167 10.07 19.83 4.23
CA SER A 167 11.09 18.92 3.69
C SER A 167 11.73 19.58 2.45
N ARG A 168 13.04 19.84 2.55
CA ARG A 168 13.77 20.52 1.48
C ARG A 168 13.68 19.74 0.18
N SER A 169 13.31 20.41 -0.91
CA SER A 169 13.36 19.83 -2.24
C SER A 169 14.78 19.38 -2.59
N VAL A 170 14.92 18.26 -3.27
CA VAL A 170 16.21 17.67 -3.65
C VAL A 170 16.32 17.58 -5.16
N GLN A 171 17.48 17.92 -5.68
CA GLN A 171 17.76 17.73 -7.10
C GLN A 171 17.55 16.25 -7.47
N THR A 172 16.64 16.03 -8.39
CA THR A 172 16.11 14.74 -8.77
C THR A 172 16.13 14.60 -10.28
N SER A 173 16.48 13.42 -10.77
CA SER A 173 16.26 13.06 -12.17
C SER A 173 15.49 11.75 -12.24
N ILE A 174 14.52 11.69 -13.15
CA ILE A 174 13.62 10.53 -13.30
C ILE A 174 13.64 10.11 -14.75
N ARG A 175 13.84 8.82 -14.96
CA ARG A 175 13.68 8.16 -16.25
C ARG A 175 12.46 7.26 -16.22
N LEU A 176 11.65 7.34 -17.26
CA LEU A 176 10.49 6.48 -17.52
C LEU A 176 10.80 5.63 -18.74
N ASP A 177 10.74 4.32 -18.61
CA ASP A 177 11.02 3.33 -19.65
C ASP A 177 12.34 3.56 -20.42
N GLY A 178 13.31 4.18 -19.76
CA GLY A 178 14.63 4.50 -20.30
C GLY A 178 14.83 5.98 -20.65
N GLU A 179 13.76 6.71 -20.97
CA GLU A 179 13.81 8.10 -21.41
C GLU A 179 13.83 9.07 -20.22
N LEU A 180 14.57 10.18 -20.32
CA LEU A 180 14.59 11.23 -19.32
C LEU A 180 13.29 12.01 -19.36
N TRP A 181 12.49 11.88 -18.31
CA TRP A 181 11.20 12.56 -18.18
C TRP A 181 11.24 13.81 -17.30
N PHE A 182 11.95 13.73 -16.17
CA PHE A 182 12.04 14.84 -15.22
C PHE A 182 13.49 15.11 -14.80
N LYS A 183 13.87 16.38 -14.72
CA LYS A 183 15.15 16.83 -14.15
C LYS A 183 14.95 18.18 -13.47
N GLY A 184 14.95 18.19 -12.13
CA GLY A 184 14.67 19.38 -11.35
C GLY A 184 14.71 19.13 -9.85
N LYS A 185 14.27 20.12 -9.06
CA LYS A 185 14.10 19.97 -7.62
C LYS A 185 12.72 19.36 -7.33
N ALA A 186 12.68 18.22 -6.66
CA ALA A 186 11.46 17.57 -6.22
C ALA A 186 11.37 17.55 -4.69
N SER A 187 10.23 17.92 -4.16
CA SER A 187 9.90 17.82 -2.73
C SER A 187 9.39 16.40 -2.41
N CYS A 188 8.58 15.84 -3.33
CA CYS A 188 8.02 14.51 -3.21
C CYS A 188 8.01 13.81 -4.58
N VAL A 189 8.28 12.52 -4.56
CA VAL A 189 8.06 11.60 -5.68
C VAL A 189 7.21 10.45 -5.16
N LEU A 190 6.03 10.26 -5.73
CA LEU A 190 5.09 9.19 -5.41
C LEU A 190 4.91 8.30 -6.64
N VAL A 191 4.94 6.99 -6.42
CA VAL A 191 4.64 6.00 -7.46
C VAL A 191 3.56 5.07 -6.93
N GLY A 192 2.42 5.04 -7.59
CA GLY A 192 1.25 4.26 -7.20
C GLY A 192 0.93 3.14 -8.18
N ASN A 193 0.46 2.03 -7.63
CA ASN A 193 -0.18 0.93 -8.34
C ASN A 193 -1.72 1.04 -8.24
N ILE A 194 -2.19 1.81 -7.26
CA ILE A 194 -3.59 2.22 -7.10
C ILE A 194 -3.69 3.73 -6.98
N GLY A 195 -4.88 4.28 -7.27
CA GLY A 195 -5.08 5.74 -7.36
C GLY A 195 -5.26 6.46 -6.04
N LYS A 196 -5.77 5.77 -5.01
CA LYS A 196 -6.17 6.39 -3.75
C LYS A 196 -5.11 6.24 -2.67
N VAL A 197 -4.93 7.32 -1.92
CA VAL A 197 -4.11 7.34 -0.68
C VAL A 197 -5.00 7.37 0.55
N THR A 198 -4.39 7.30 1.73
CA THR A 198 -5.10 7.39 3.02
C THR A 198 -6.07 8.58 3.04
N GLY A 199 -7.28 8.35 3.54
CA GLY A 199 -8.35 9.35 3.56
C GLY A 199 -9.18 9.44 2.28
N GLY A 200 -9.00 8.52 1.32
CA GLY A 200 -9.78 8.47 0.09
C GLY A 200 -9.40 9.53 -0.94
N ILE A 201 -8.27 10.23 -0.73
CA ILE A 201 -7.77 11.23 -1.67
C ILE A 201 -7.26 10.53 -2.93
N GLU A 202 -7.81 10.86 -4.08
CA GLU A 202 -7.44 10.30 -5.36
C GLU A 202 -6.28 11.11 -5.97
N VAL A 203 -5.09 10.53 -5.95
CA VAL A 203 -3.87 11.15 -6.47
C VAL A 203 -3.66 10.84 -7.94
N PHE A 204 -4.05 9.63 -8.35
CA PHE A 204 -3.98 9.14 -9.72
C PHE A 204 -5.36 8.66 -10.16
N ASP A 205 -6.04 9.48 -10.96
CA ASP A 205 -7.44 9.25 -11.35
C ASP A 205 -7.64 7.97 -12.17
N ASP A 206 -6.63 7.58 -12.97
CA ASP A 206 -6.71 6.45 -13.91
C ASP A 206 -5.90 5.23 -13.47
N ALA A 207 -5.41 5.20 -12.22
CA ALA A 207 -4.60 4.07 -11.76
C ALA A 207 -5.45 2.81 -11.52
N SER A 208 -5.06 1.72 -12.13
CA SER A 208 -5.69 0.41 -11.94
C SER A 208 -4.63 -0.64 -11.59
N PRO A 209 -4.85 -1.46 -10.56
CA PRO A 209 -3.89 -2.48 -10.18
C PRO A 209 -3.85 -3.69 -11.14
N SER A 210 -4.30 -3.53 -12.38
CA SER A 210 -4.34 -4.59 -13.39
C SER A 210 -4.13 -4.09 -14.82
N ASP A 211 -3.60 -2.86 -15.00
CA ASP A 211 -3.37 -2.23 -16.32
C ASP A 211 -1.93 -2.40 -16.85
N GLY A 212 -1.05 -3.00 -16.05
CA GLY A 212 0.33 -3.28 -16.43
C GLY A 212 1.27 -2.07 -16.37
N VAL A 213 0.86 -0.96 -15.75
CA VAL A 213 1.67 0.26 -15.58
C VAL A 213 1.65 0.76 -14.13
N LEU A 214 2.62 1.60 -13.80
CA LEU A 214 2.68 2.35 -12.55
C LEU A 214 2.47 3.83 -12.84
N ASN A 215 1.72 4.50 -12.00
CA ASN A 215 1.51 5.94 -12.07
C ASN A 215 2.55 6.66 -11.21
N ILE A 216 3.17 7.71 -11.74
CA ILE A 216 4.13 8.53 -11.01
C ILE A 216 3.64 9.97 -10.90
N GLY A 217 3.80 10.56 -9.72
CA GLY A 217 3.61 11.98 -9.44
C GLY A 217 4.88 12.60 -8.86
N VAL A 218 5.25 13.75 -9.39
CA VAL A 218 6.37 14.55 -8.87
C VAL A 218 5.84 15.90 -8.41
N VAL A 219 6.08 16.21 -7.15
CA VAL A 219 5.73 17.50 -6.54
C VAL A 219 6.97 18.35 -6.43
N SER A 220 6.93 19.57 -7.02
CA SER A 220 8.04 20.53 -7.09
C SER A 220 7.67 21.80 -6.35
N THR A 221 7.49 21.73 -5.03
CA THR A 221 7.12 22.86 -4.18
C THR A 221 8.32 23.45 -3.45
N LYS A 222 8.27 24.75 -3.18
CA LYS A 222 9.30 25.52 -2.45
C LYS A 222 8.85 25.91 -1.05
N ASN A 223 7.55 26.06 -0.84
CA ASN A 223 6.94 26.54 0.40
C ASN A 223 5.59 25.87 0.69
N VAL A 224 5.03 26.18 1.85
CA VAL A 224 3.76 25.61 2.33
C VAL A 224 2.57 26.02 1.45
N GLU A 225 2.58 27.25 0.91
CA GLU A 225 1.48 27.74 0.05
C GLU A 225 1.37 26.94 -1.24
N GLU A 226 2.51 26.60 -1.86
CA GLU A 226 2.54 25.76 -3.05
C GLU A 226 2.03 24.34 -2.74
N TRP A 227 2.34 23.79 -1.57
CA TRP A 227 1.78 22.53 -1.11
C TRP A 227 0.26 22.58 -0.96
N ILE A 228 -0.27 23.66 -0.35
CA ILE A 228 -1.72 23.87 -0.25
C ILE A 228 -2.36 23.90 -1.63
N ARG A 229 -1.77 24.60 -2.60
CA ARG A 229 -2.25 24.63 -3.99
C ARG A 229 -2.26 23.24 -4.63
N VAL A 230 -1.23 22.42 -4.41
CA VAL A 230 -1.17 21.03 -4.88
C VAL A 230 -2.31 20.22 -4.26
N PHE A 231 -2.50 20.28 -2.93
CA PHE A 231 -3.59 19.57 -2.26
C PHE A 231 -4.97 20.01 -2.74
N LEU A 232 -5.19 21.31 -2.88
CA LEU A 232 -6.45 21.83 -3.43
C LEU A 232 -6.68 21.38 -4.88
N SER A 233 -5.63 21.34 -5.71
CA SER A 233 -5.75 20.87 -7.09
C SER A 233 -6.14 19.40 -7.17
N ILE A 234 -5.61 18.57 -6.26
CA ILE A 234 -5.96 17.15 -6.14
C ILE A 234 -7.40 17.02 -5.63
N ALA A 235 -7.76 17.71 -4.53
CA ALA A 235 -9.08 17.63 -3.91
C ALA A 235 -10.20 18.11 -4.83
N LEU A 236 -9.95 19.16 -5.63
CA LEU A 236 -10.88 19.70 -6.61
C LEU A 236 -10.84 18.97 -7.96
N ARG A 237 -10.10 17.84 -8.05
CA ARG A 237 -9.94 17.05 -9.29
C ARG A 237 -9.59 17.89 -10.53
N ARG A 238 -8.80 18.95 -10.33
CA ARG A 238 -8.36 19.79 -11.44
C ARG A 238 -7.33 19.02 -12.27
N ARG A 239 -7.76 18.52 -13.44
CA ARG A 239 -6.93 17.76 -14.40
C ARG A 239 -5.93 18.61 -15.18
N GLY A 240 -5.83 19.91 -14.91
CA GLY A 240 -4.92 20.82 -15.59
C GLY A 240 -3.43 20.51 -15.29
N ARG A 241 -2.57 20.74 -16.28
CA ARG A 241 -1.11 20.73 -16.11
C ARG A 241 -0.72 21.78 -15.08
N SER A 242 -0.23 21.35 -13.93
CA SER A 242 0.35 22.24 -12.93
C SER A 242 1.87 22.11 -12.97
N LYS A 243 2.59 23.22 -12.99
CA LYS A 243 4.05 23.23 -12.86
C LYS A 243 4.53 22.67 -11.50
N LEU A 244 3.62 22.55 -10.53
CA LEU A 244 3.90 22.05 -9.18
C LEU A 244 3.69 20.54 -9.03
N LEU A 245 2.93 19.93 -9.94
CA LEU A 245 2.58 18.50 -9.92
C LEU A 245 2.59 17.95 -11.34
N GLU A 246 3.64 17.21 -11.66
CA GLU A 246 3.76 16.48 -12.91
C GLU A 246 3.35 15.03 -12.71
N ARG A 247 2.61 14.44 -13.65
CA ARG A 247 2.14 13.05 -13.63
C ARG A 247 2.46 12.36 -14.94
N ALA A 248 2.75 11.07 -14.84
CA ALA A 248 2.94 10.18 -15.98
C ALA A 248 2.68 8.73 -15.56
N SER A 249 2.70 7.82 -16.55
CA SER A 249 2.63 6.38 -16.31
C SER A 249 3.79 5.69 -17.03
N ALA A 250 4.34 4.63 -16.44
CA ALA A 250 5.45 3.89 -17.01
C ALA A 250 5.54 2.46 -16.45
N ARG A 251 6.21 1.58 -17.15
CA ARG A 251 6.51 0.21 -16.69
C ARG A 251 7.79 0.14 -15.87
N LYS A 252 8.75 1.00 -16.17
CA LYS A 252 10.05 1.08 -15.48
C LYS A 252 10.34 2.52 -15.12
N ILE A 253 10.62 2.78 -13.85
CA ILE A 253 10.87 4.11 -13.31
C ILE A 253 12.20 4.08 -12.56
N VAL A 254 13.10 4.98 -12.90
CA VAL A 254 14.37 5.14 -12.19
C VAL A 254 14.46 6.56 -11.63
N VAL A 255 14.39 6.69 -10.31
CA VAL A 255 14.56 7.96 -9.61
C VAL A 255 15.99 8.05 -9.08
N LYS A 256 16.73 9.10 -9.45
CA LYS A 256 18.03 9.43 -8.91
C LYS A 256 17.94 10.73 -8.11
N LEU A 257 18.44 10.71 -6.88
CA LEU A 257 18.45 11.83 -5.93
C LEU A 257 19.88 12.30 -5.70
N ARG A 258 20.13 13.61 -5.66
CA ARG A 258 21.45 14.14 -5.32
C ARG A 258 21.85 13.80 -3.88
N GLN A 259 20.88 13.76 -2.96
CA GLN A 259 21.07 13.42 -1.55
C GLN A 259 20.31 12.14 -1.18
N LYS A 260 20.84 11.38 -0.20
CA LYS A 260 20.14 10.20 0.34
C LYS A 260 18.86 10.61 1.07
N ARG A 261 17.71 10.05 0.68
CA ARG A 261 16.42 10.23 1.36
C ARG A 261 15.85 8.87 1.78
N ARG A 262 15.05 8.88 2.84
CA ARG A 262 14.19 7.74 3.16
C ARG A 262 13.16 7.57 2.06
N TYR A 263 12.74 6.36 1.83
CA TYR A 263 11.60 6.05 0.99
C TYR A 263 10.66 5.13 1.75
N GLU A 264 9.49 4.94 1.23
CA GLU A 264 8.50 4.07 1.83
C GLU A 264 7.97 3.03 0.85
N VAL A 265 7.38 1.97 1.39
CA VAL A 265 6.74 0.88 0.69
C VAL A 265 5.46 0.54 1.45
N ASP A 266 4.30 0.81 0.85
CA ASP A 266 2.97 0.60 1.42
C ASP A 266 2.87 1.05 2.89
N GLY A 267 3.27 2.29 3.18
CA GLY A 267 3.23 2.89 4.50
C GLY A 267 4.41 2.55 5.41
N GLY A 268 5.32 1.66 5.00
CA GLY A 268 6.48 1.31 5.80
C GLY A 268 7.74 2.05 5.36
N LEU A 269 8.42 2.74 6.28
CA LEU A 269 9.68 3.43 6.02
C LEU A 269 10.83 2.46 5.73
N ARG A 270 11.70 2.85 4.81
CA ARG A 270 12.92 2.14 4.40
C ARG A 270 14.15 3.01 4.57
N PRO A 271 15.35 2.40 4.63
CA PRO A 271 16.62 3.13 4.76
C PRO A 271 16.82 4.19 3.68
N ARG A 272 17.70 5.15 3.95
CA ARG A 272 18.01 6.22 3.01
C ARG A 272 18.75 5.70 1.79
N THR A 273 18.31 6.12 0.60
CA THR A 273 18.94 5.80 -0.69
C THR A 273 19.07 7.02 -1.57
N LYS A 274 20.00 6.97 -2.55
CA LYS A 274 20.09 7.94 -3.65
C LYS A 274 19.38 7.47 -4.92
N LYS A 275 18.89 6.23 -4.94
CA LYS A 275 18.32 5.65 -6.16
C LYS A 275 17.17 4.72 -5.84
N LEU A 276 16.04 4.95 -6.51
CA LEU A 276 14.92 4.00 -6.55
C LEU A 276 14.87 3.40 -7.96
N ARG A 277 14.91 2.08 -8.04
CA ARG A 277 14.62 1.31 -9.24
C ARG A 277 13.26 0.68 -9.05
N ILE A 278 12.30 1.16 -9.82
CA ILE A 278 10.91 0.74 -9.69
C ILE A 278 10.47 0.13 -11.01
N ARG A 279 9.70 -0.95 -10.94
CA ARG A 279 9.11 -1.59 -12.11
C ARG A 279 7.78 -2.23 -11.76
N ILE A 280 6.88 -2.34 -12.73
CA ILE A 280 5.68 -3.14 -12.59
C ILE A 280 6.04 -4.64 -12.71
N HIS A 281 5.34 -5.47 -11.95
CA HIS A 281 5.29 -6.92 -12.11
C HIS A 281 3.84 -7.29 -12.43
N PRO A 282 3.50 -7.45 -13.70
CA PRO A 282 2.12 -7.75 -14.10
C PRO A 282 1.66 -9.09 -13.54
N ARG A 283 0.38 -9.16 -13.16
CA ARG A 283 -0.30 -10.38 -12.68
C ARG A 283 0.47 -11.10 -11.57
N ALA A 284 1.12 -10.33 -10.69
CA ALA A 284 2.05 -10.83 -9.67
C ALA A 284 1.40 -11.62 -8.55
N ILE A 285 0.11 -11.36 -8.26
CA ILE A 285 -0.61 -11.94 -7.13
C ILE A 285 -2.07 -12.21 -7.49
N THR A 286 -2.61 -13.33 -7.01
CA THR A 286 -4.05 -13.62 -7.06
C THR A 286 -4.68 -13.18 -5.76
N ILE A 287 -5.70 -12.31 -5.81
CA ILE A 287 -6.46 -11.85 -4.64
C ILE A 287 -7.93 -12.23 -4.81
N CYS A 288 -8.55 -12.63 -3.69
CA CYS A 288 -10.00 -12.89 -3.63
C CYS A 288 -10.71 -11.53 -3.50
N VAL A 289 -11.63 -11.26 -4.42
CA VAL A 289 -12.42 -10.01 -4.47
C VAL A 289 -13.91 -10.30 -4.55
N PRO A 290 -14.79 -9.36 -4.19
CA PRO A 290 -16.24 -9.50 -4.37
C PRO A 290 -16.59 -9.88 -5.82
N ARG A 291 -17.74 -10.54 -5.97
CA ARG A 291 -18.39 -10.81 -7.26
C ARG A 291 -19.03 -9.56 -7.81
#